data_905399488ee7b16981c6df5454bf3dbb
#
_entry.id   905399488ee7b16981c6df5454bf3dbb
#
_cell.length_a   1.000
_cell.length_b   1.000
_cell.length_c   1.000
_cell.angle_alpha   90.00
_cell.angle_beta   90.00
_cell.angle_gamma   90.00
#
_symmetry.space_group_name_H-M   'P 1'
#
loop_
_entity.id
_entity.type
_entity.pdbx_description
1 polymer ?
#
loop_
_entity_poly.entity_id
_entity_poly.type
_entity_poly.pdbx_seq_one_letter_code
_entity_poly.pdbx_strand_id
1 'polypeptide(L)'
;MADSVRIGILGDFNPEFRSHPATNDALQHAASKLNLKVESEWLPTPLLAEAGAQKVLESFDGLWASPGSPYKSMDGMLNGIEFARRRDWPFLGTCGGFQYAVIECARNVLGMKDADTAENNSGSKNIVISPVACAVPNRSAGAPKLSGVVREIRIRPGSYLQTFYSKDVIEEEFFCNFELNPDYEWCSIEAGFPIAARGPEGEVRAIESPTHRFFIATLFQPQLSSKPRKPHPLVIAFVQAAADWGRKKLDDSVLE
;
A
#
# COMPACT_ATOMS: atom_id res chain seq x y z
N MET A 1 29.07 -2.94 -9.31
CA MET A 1 28.29 -3.60 -8.23
C MET A 1 26.82 -3.35 -8.55
N ALA A 2 25.92 -4.30 -8.30
CA ALA A 2 24.49 -4.02 -8.50
C ALA A 2 24.09 -2.94 -7.50
N ASP A 3 23.29 -1.94 -7.95
CA ASP A 3 22.76 -0.90 -7.08
C ASP A 3 21.91 -1.55 -5.99
N SER A 4 22.18 -1.22 -4.72
CA SER A 4 21.40 -1.71 -3.58
C SER A 4 20.27 -0.75 -3.27
N VAL A 5 19.06 -1.29 -3.11
CA VAL A 5 17.83 -0.55 -2.80
C VAL A 5 17.34 -1.02 -1.43
N ARG A 6 17.10 -0.09 -0.52
CA ARG A 6 16.59 -0.39 0.82
C ARG A 6 15.09 -0.11 0.92
N ILE A 7 14.31 -1.13 1.26
CA ILE A 7 12.85 -1.04 1.40
C ILE A 7 12.46 -1.23 2.87
N GLY A 8 11.81 -0.22 3.44
CA GLY A 8 11.17 -0.31 4.75
C GLY A 8 9.74 -0.86 4.60
N ILE A 9 9.44 -1.98 5.26
CA ILE A 9 8.10 -2.56 5.28
C ILE A 9 7.42 -2.12 6.59
N LEU A 10 6.49 -1.18 6.48
CA LEU A 10 5.74 -0.69 7.64
C LEU A 10 4.71 -1.75 8.04
N GLY A 11 4.86 -2.30 9.24
CA GLY A 11 3.94 -3.34 9.71
C GLY A 11 4.54 -4.27 10.77
N ASP A 12 3.66 -5.04 11.41
CA ASP A 12 4.00 -5.95 12.50
C ASP A 12 4.16 -7.36 11.96
N PHE A 13 5.37 -7.75 11.58
CA PHE A 13 5.65 -9.02 10.91
C PHE A 13 5.08 -10.22 11.68
N ASN A 14 4.32 -11.05 10.97
CA ASN A 14 3.82 -12.32 11.45
C ASN A 14 3.98 -13.37 10.34
N PRO A 15 4.82 -14.40 10.52
CA PRO A 15 5.05 -15.43 9.49
C PRO A 15 3.81 -16.27 9.18
N GLU A 16 2.83 -16.31 10.07
CA GLU A 16 1.55 -17.02 9.88
C GLU A 16 0.61 -16.28 8.90
N PHE A 17 0.83 -14.98 8.71
CA PHE A 17 0.09 -14.22 7.71
C PHE A 17 0.72 -14.43 6.33
N ARG A 18 0.07 -15.24 5.49
CA ARG A 18 0.57 -15.63 4.15
C ARG A 18 1.07 -14.44 3.32
N SER A 19 0.51 -13.25 3.52
CA SER A 19 0.90 -12.02 2.82
C SER A 19 2.26 -11.48 3.25
N HIS A 20 2.71 -11.76 4.49
CA HIS A 20 3.97 -11.22 4.99
C HIS A 20 5.20 -11.90 4.35
N PRO A 21 5.34 -13.24 4.37
CA PRO A 21 6.38 -13.89 3.58
C PRO A 21 6.29 -13.57 2.09
N ALA A 22 5.07 -13.53 1.53
CA ALA A 22 4.85 -13.19 0.12
C ALA A 22 5.33 -11.77 -0.22
N THR A 23 5.28 -10.80 0.73
CA THR A 23 5.83 -9.46 0.53
C THR A 23 7.35 -9.51 0.34
N ASN A 24 8.05 -10.26 1.21
CA ASN A 24 9.50 -10.47 1.08
C ASN A 24 9.84 -11.13 -0.27
N ASP A 25 9.12 -12.19 -0.62
CA ASP A 25 9.33 -12.91 -1.88
C ASP A 25 9.10 -12.01 -3.10
N ALA A 26 8.02 -11.22 -3.09
CA ALA A 26 7.67 -10.32 -4.20
C ALA A 26 8.75 -9.25 -4.44
N LEU A 27 9.36 -8.72 -3.37
CA LEU A 27 10.49 -7.81 -3.46
C LEU A 27 11.71 -8.48 -4.13
N GLN A 28 12.02 -9.73 -3.76
CA GLN A 28 13.12 -10.49 -4.38
C GLN A 28 12.81 -10.85 -5.85
N HIS A 29 11.55 -11.14 -6.18
CA HIS A 29 11.14 -11.36 -7.57
C HIS A 29 11.34 -10.10 -8.42
N ALA A 30 10.96 -8.93 -7.91
CA ALA A 30 11.17 -7.64 -8.58
C ALA A 30 12.66 -7.29 -8.69
N ALA A 31 13.44 -7.49 -7.61
CA ALA A 31 14.88 -7.32 -7.58
C ALA A 31 15.58 -8.10 -8.70
N SER A 32 15.24 -9.40 -8.79
CA SER A 32 15.79 -10.29 -9.84
C SER A 32 15.42 -9.81 -11.24
N LYS A 33 14.18 -9.33 -11.44
CA LYS A 33 13.71 -8.82 -12.74
C LYS A 33 14.45 -7.55 -13.16
N LEU A 34 14.77 -6.68 -12.18
CA LEU A 34 15.43 -5.40 -12.41
C LEU A 34 16.96 -5.49 -12.37
N ASN A 35 17.50 -6.67 -12.06
CA ASN A 35 18.94 -6.88 -11.81
C ASN A 35 19.49 -5.95 -10.73
N LEU A 36 18.71 -5.76 -9.65
CA LEU A 36 19.06 -4.97 -8.47
C LEU A 36 19.28 -5.87 -7.26
N LYS A 37 19.97 -5.35 -6.24
CA LYS A 37 19.97 -5.92 -4.90
C LYS A 37 18.93 -5.19 -4.04
N VAL A 38 17.92 -5.90 -3.53
CA VAL A 38 16.93 -5.33 -2.60
C VAL A 38 17.19 -5.85 -1.19
N GLU A 39 17.37 -4.92 -0.27
CA GLU A 39 17.42 -5.17 1.17
C GLU A 39 16.11 -4.66 1.77
N SER A 40 15.34 -5.54 2.42
CA SER A 40 14.07 -5.19 3.04
C SER A 40 14.10 -5.41 4.55
N GLU A 41 13.50 -4.49 5.29
CA GLU A 41 13.40 -4.54 6.74
C GLU A 41 11.97 -4.24 7.17
N TRP A 42 11.43 -5.08 8.08
CA TRP A 42 10.15 -4.84 8.70
C TRP A 42 10.28 -3.84 9.84
N LEU A 43 9.47 -2.79 9.78
CA LEU A 43 9.42 -1.71 10.77
C LEU A 43 8.15 -1.87 11.60
N PRO A 44 8.24 -2.40 12.84
CA PRO A 44 7.08 -2.57 13.70
C PRO A 44 6.36 -1.24 13.94
N THR A 45 5.04 -1.24 13.88
CA THR A 45 4.27 0.01 13.98
C THR A 45 4.47 0.78 15.28
N PRO A 46 4.71 0.16 16.46
CA PRO A 46 5.07 0.92 17.66
C PRO A 46 6.36 1.75 17.52
N LEU A 47 7.38 1.24 16.80
CA LEU A 47 8.62 1.99 16.54
C LEU A 47 8.34 3.29 15.76
N LEU A 48 7.37 3.26 14.86
CA LEU A 48 7.00 4.41 14.03
C LEU A 48 6.20 5.48 14.79
N ALA A 49 5.75 5.18 16.00
CA ALA A 49 5.13 6.14 16.91
C ALA A 49 6.14 6.87 17.80
N GLU A 50 7.40 6.45 17.82
CA GLU A 50 8.43 7.01 18.67
C GLU A 50 9.05 8.29 18.10
N ALA A 51 9.57 9.14 19.00
CA ALA A 51 10.38 10.27 18.60
C ALA A 51 11.65 9.81 17.89
N GLY A 52 11.85 10.19 16.64
CA GLY A 52 12.99 9.74 15.84
C GLY A 52 12.64 8.74 14.73
N ALA A 53 11.40 8.29 14.65
CA ALA A 53 10.92 7.44 13.56
C ALA A 53 11.26 8.00 12.16
N GLN A 54 11.26 9.31 11.99
CA GLN A 54 11.63 9.94 10.72
C GLN A 54 13.05 9.57 10.27
N LYS A 55 14.03 9.57 11.17
CA LYS A 55 15.41 9.19 10.84
C LYS A 55 15.52 7.72 10.40
N VAL A 56 14.70 6.86 10.98
CA VAL A 56 14.61 5.45 10.57
C VAL A 56 14.06 5.38 9.17
N LEU A 57 12.95 6.07 8.88
CA LEU A 57 12.29 6.08 7.56
C LEU A 57 13.19 6.67 6.47
N GLU A 58 13.96 7.73 6.76
CA GLU A 58 14.91 8.36 5.84
C GLU A 58 16.01 7.41 5.37
N SER A 59 16.31 6.35 6.14
CA SER A 59 17.34 5.37 5.78
C SER A 59 16.90 4.41 4.67
N PHE A 60 15.63 4.40 4.28
CA PHE A 60 15.10 3.57 3.19
C PHE A 60 14.91 4.38 1.91
N ASP A 61 14.81 3.70 0.79
CA ASP A 61 14.58 4.30 -0.53
C ASP A 61 13.13 4.20 -0.96
N GLY A 62 12.38 3.28 -0.37
CA GLY A 62 10.94 3.12 -0.56
C GLY A 62 10.29 2.53 0.69
N LEU A 63 9.00 2.81 0.88
CA LEU A 63 8.21 2.36 2.02
C LEU A 63 7.00 1.57 1.54
N TRP A 64 6.80 0.39 2.11
CA TRP A 64 5.65 -0.46 1.81
C TRP A 64 4.81 -0.68 3.06
N ALA A 65 3.62 -0.05 3.13
CA ALA A 65 2.65 -0.35 4.18
C ALA A 65 1.98 -1.71 3.89
N SER A 66 2.33 -2.70 4.71
CA SER A 66 1.96 -4.11 4.52
C SER A 66 0.49 -4.39 4.85
N PRO A 67 -0.08 -5.52 4.44
CA PRO A 67 -1.28 -6.08 5.05
C PRO A 67 -1.08 -6.36 6.54
N GLY A 68 -2.18 -6.63 7.27
CA GLY A 68 -2.12 -7.11 8.65
C GLY A 68 -2.76 -6.18 9.67
N SER A 69 -3.76 -5.39 9.25
CA SER A 69 -4.63 -4.66 10.19
C SER A 69 -5.43 -5.64 11.08
N PRO A 70 -5.78 -5.26 12.32
CA PRO A 70 -5.37 -4.01 12.97
C PRO A 70 -3.89 -4.04 13.37
N TYR A 71 -3.18 -2.92 13.17
CA TYR A 71 -1.78 -2.81 13.56
C TYR A 71 -1.64 -2.60 15.06
N LYS A 72 -0.47 -2.96 15.63
CA LYS A 72 -0.17 -2.75 17.05
C LYS A 72 -0.18 -1.27 17.44
N SER A 73 0.17 -0.38 16.50
CA SER A 73 0.07 1.06 16.67
C SER A 73 -0.54 1.69 15.41
N MET A 74 -1.76 2.19 15.54
CA MET A 74 -2.41 2.98 14.50
C MET A 74 -1.60 4.24 14.19
N ASP A 75 -1.23 5.00 15.24
CA ASP A 75 -0.48 6.24 15.09
C ASP A 75 0.87 6.01 14.40
N GLY A 76 1.55 4.92 14.72
CA GLY A 76 2.80 4.58 14.07
C GLY A 76 2.62 4.29 12.57
N MET A 77 1.58 3.54 12.18
CA MET A 77 1.30 3.31 10.77
C MET A 77 0.96 4.63 10.05
N LEU A 78 0.11 5.47 10.66
CA LEU A 78 -0.24 6.78 10.10
C LEU A 78 0.98 7.71 9.96
N ASN A 79 1.89 7.73 10.95
CA ASN A 79 3.13 8.51 10.88
C ASN A 79 4.03 8.07 9.71
N GLY A 80 4.16 6.76 9.48
CA GLY A 80 4.94 6.24 8.36
C GLY A 80 4.34 6.62 6.99
N ILE A 81 3.01 6.56 6.87
CA ILE A 81 2.30 6.97 5.65
C ILE A 81 2.38 8.49 5.45
N GLU A 82 2.18 9.29 6.51
CA GLU A 82 2.32 10.74 6.47
C GLU A 82 3.73 11.17 6.04
N PHE A 83 4.76 10.49 6.58
CA PHE A 83 6.14 10.73 6.16
C PHE A 83 6.29 10.53 4.65
N ALA A 84 5.84 9.40 4.12
CA ALA A 84 5.94 9.10 2.70
C ALA A 84 5.21 10.15 1.84
N ARG A 85 4.00 10.53 2.22
CA ARG A 85 3.20 11.55 1.54
C ARG A 85 3.87 12.92 1.58
N ARG A 86 4.28 13.40 2.76
CA ARG A 86 4.82 14.76 2.92
C ARG A 86 6.21 14.95 2.35
N ARG A 87 7.00 13.87 2.29
CA ARG A 87 8.38 13.87 1.81
C ARG A 87 8.51 13.39 0.36
N ASP A 88 7.39 13.13 -0.33
CA ASP A 88 7.38 12.56 -1.67
C ASP A 88 8.25 11.30 -1.78
N TRP A 89 8.14 10.40 -0.78
CA TRP A 89 8.87 9.14 -0.74
C TRP A 89 8.13 8.07 -1.54
N PRO A 90 8.82 7.21 -2.32
CA PRO A 90 8.16 6.08 -2.99
C PRO A 90 7.39 5.24 -1.99
N PHE A 91 6.07 5.11 -2.20
CA PHE A 91 5.16 4.45 -1.28
C PHE A 91 4.22 3.47 -1.98
N LEU A 92 4.15 2.26 -1.45
CA LEU A 92 3.16 1.26 -1.81
C LEU A 92 2.35 0.88 -0.56
N GLY A 93 1.02 0.99 -0.60
CA GLY A 93 0.14 0.48 0.45
C GLY A 93 -0.67 -0.71 -0.07
N THR A 94 -0.79 -1.79 0.72
CA THR A 94 -1.58 -2.96 0.30
C THR A 94 -2.51 -3.44 1.41
N CYS A 95 -3.78 -3.76 1.08
CA CYS A 95 -4.81 -4.21 2.02
C CYS A 95 -4.96 -3.24 3.21
N GLY A 96 -4.47 -3.59 4.40
CA GLY A 96 -4.41 -2.68 5.56
C GLY A 96 -3.67 -1.38 5.23
N GLY A 97 -2.56 -1.45 4.49
CA GLY A 97 -1.82 -0.25 4.06
C GLY A 97 -2.64 0.71 3.18
N PHE A 98 -3.53 0.18 2.33
CA PHE A 98 -4.52 1.00 1.61
C PHE A 98 -5.52 1.65 2.56
N GLN A 99 -6.08 0.86 3.48
CA GLN A 99 -7.08 1.34 4.43
C GLN A 99 -6.53 2.50 5.27
N TYR A 100 -5.31 2.33 5.78
CA TYR A 100 -4.68 3.36 6.61
C TYR A 100 -4.18 4.56 5.79
N ALA A 101 -3.88 4.40 4.50
CA ALA A 101 -3.63 5.54 3.62
C ALA A 101 -4.89 6.41 3.46
N VAL A 102 -6.07 5.81 3.33
CA VAL A 102 -7.34 6.55 3.32
C VAL A 102 -7.60 7.27 4.65
N ILE A 103 -7.36 6.59 5.79
CA ILE A 103 -7.52 7.21 7.12
C ILE A 103 -6.54 8.37 7.29
N GLU A 104 -5.29 8.21 6.86
CA GLU A 104 -4.28 9.27 6.90
C GLU A 104 -4.71 10.50 6.10
N CYS A 105 -5.19 10.29 4.88
CA CYS A 105 -5.75 11.36 4.06
C CYS A 105 -6.91 12.08 4.76
N ALA A 106 -7.85 11.33 5.33
CA ALA A 106 -8.99 11.89 6.03
C ALA A 106 -8.55 12.70 7.28
N ARG A 107 -7.65 12.15 8.11
CA ARG A 107 -7.21 12.81 9.34
C ARG A 107 -6.29 13.99 9.12
N ASN A 108 -5.24 13.79 8.30
CA ASN A 108 -4.11 14.72 8.25
C ASN A 108 -4.17 15.69 7.06
N VAL A 109 -4.96 15.39 6.03
CA VAL A 109 -5.18 16.31 4.90
C VAL A 109 -6.51 17.04 5.07
N LEU A 110 -7.60 16.32 5.38
CA LEU A 110 -8.94 16.90 5.48
C LEU A 110 -9.35 17.33 6.90
N GLY A 111 -8.51 17.04 7.91
CA GLY A 111 -8.75 17.45 9.30
C GLY A 111 -9.84 16.66 10.03
N MET A 112 -10.27 15.52 9.49
CA MET A 112 -11.29 14.63 10.08
C MET A 112 -10.65 13.75 11.18
N LYS A 113 -10.31 14.34 12.32
CA LYS A 113 -9.52 13.70 13.39
C LYS A 113 -10.07 12.38 13.93
N ASP A 114 -11.38 12.19 13.83
CA ASP A 114 -12.10 11.01 14.26
C ASP A 114 -12.36 9.99 13.11
N ALA A 115 -11.79 10.22 11.91
CA ALA A 115 -11.85 9.24 10.84
C ALA A 115 -11.17 7.93 11.26
N ASP A 116 -11.86 6.80 11.11
CA ASP A 116 -11.38 5.52 11.61
C ASP A 116 -11.88 4.34 10.75
N THR A 117 -11.39 3.16 11.05
CA THR A 117 -11.91 1.91 10.54
C THR A 117 -12.88 1.28 11.53
N ALA A 118 -13.95 0.68 11.03
CA ALA A 118 -14.86 -0.11 11.86
C ALA A 118 -14.18 -1.29 12.56
N GLU A 119 -13.00 -1.71 12.10
CA GLU A 119 -12.18 -2.74 12.72
C GLU A 119 -11.63 -2.30 14.08
N ASN A 120 -11.17 -1.04 14.18
CA ASN A 120 -10.60 -0.49 15.41
C ASN A 120 -11.69 0.13 16.32
N ASN A 121 -12.59 0.90 15.74
CA ASN A 121 -13.58 1.67 16.48
C ASN A 121 -14.90 1.80 15.71
N SER A 122 -15.75 0.80 15.87
CA SER A 122 -17.07 0.77 15.21
C SER A 122 -18.03 1.89 15.67
N GLY A 123 -17.69 2.58 16.76
CA GLY A 123 -18.47 3.71 17.30
C GLY A 123 -17.99 5.09 16.83
N SER A 124 -16.96 5.18 15.99
CA SER A 124 -16.50 6.45 15.44
C SER A 124 -17.59 7.11 14.60
N LYS A 125 -17.62 8.46 14.60
CA LYS A 125 -18.57 9.24 13.78
C LYS A 125 -18.24 9.17 12.30
N ASN A 126 -16.96 9.00 11.96
CA ASN A 126 -16.47 8.96 10.58
C ASN A 126 -15.80 7.60 10.31
N ILE A 127 -16.61 6.59 10.03
CA ILE A 127 -16.13 5.26 9.63
C ILE A 127 -15.76 5.29 8.14
N VAL A 128 -14.55 5.69 7.84
CA VAL A 128 -14.05 5.78 6.44
C VAL A 128 -13.69 4.41 5.86
N ILE A 129 -13.41 3.43 6.73
CA ILE A 129 -13.20 2.03 6.34
C ILE A 129 -14.27 1.17 7.00
N SER A 130 -15.10 0.55 6.18
CA SER A 130 -16.26 -0.25 6.61
C SER A 130 -16.08 -1.74 6.26
N PRO A 131 -16.84 -2.65 6.89
CA PRO A 131 -16.84 -4.04 6.47
C PRO A 131 -17.22 -4.20 5.00
N VAL A 132 -16.54 -5.12 4.29
CA VAL A 132 -16.85 -5.47 2.90
C VAL A 132 -18.35 -5.81 2.78
N ALA A 133 -19.03 -5.12 1.85
CA ALA A 133 -20.47 -5.28 1.65
C ALA A 133 -20.80 -6.64 1.01
N CYS A 134 -20.05 -7.03 -0.05
CA CYS A 134 -20.29 -8.25 -0.80
C CYS A 134 -19.16 -9.26 -0.60
N ALA A 135 -19.53 -10.51 -0.24
CA ALA A 135 -18.57 -11.59 -0.16
C ALA A 135 -18.27 -12.17 -1.55
N VAL A 136 -17.02 -12.56 -1.81
CA VAL A 136 -16.66 -13.31 -3.02
C VAL A 136 -17.36 -14.67 -2.99
N PRO A 137 -18.02 -15.09 -4.09
CA PRO A 137 -18.64 -16.42 -4.18
C PRO A 137 -17.61 -17.53 -3.94
N ASN A 138 -18.08 -18.64 -3.35
CA ASN A 138 -17.27 -19.86 -3.12
C ASN A 138 -16.02 -19.70 -2.25
N ARG A 139 -16.01 -18.76 -1.31
CA ARG A 139 -14.92 -18.62 -0.33
C ARG A 139 -14.85 -19.82 0.62
N SER A 140 -13.64 -20.18 1.07
CA SER A 140 -13.42 -21.20 2.09
C SER A 140 -14.06 -20.80 3.44
N ALA A 141 -14.50 -21.76 4.21
CA ALA A 141 -15.00 -21.51 5.57
C ALA A 141 -13.92 -20.82 6.42
N GLY A 142 -14.30 -19.75 7.12
CA GLY A 142 -13.37 -18.95 7.94
C GLY A 142 -12.50 -17.95 7.18
N ALA A 143 -12.50 -17.95 5.84
CA ALA A 143 -11.78 -16.95 5.06
C ALA A 143 -12.49 -15.57 5.14
N PRO A 144 -11.74 -14.45 4.95
CA PRO A 144 -12.30 -13.11 4.84
C PRO A 144 -13.40 -13.01 3.79
N LYS A 145 -14.31 -12.04 3.94
CA LYS A 145 -15.42 -11.81 2.99
C LYS A 145 -14.91 -11.56 1.57
N LEU A 146 -13.83 -10.81 1.42
CA LEU A 146 -13.16 -10.55 0.17
C LEU A 146 -11.85 -11.37 0.14
N SER A 147 -11.89 -12.59 -0.38
CA SER A 147 -10.73 -13.48 -0.46
C SER A 147 -10.68 -14.26 -1.76
N GLY A 148 -9.46 -14.48 -2.28
CA GLY A 148 -9.20 -15.12 -3.55
C GLY A 148 -9.06 -14.12 -4.70
N VAL A 149 -9.15 -14.62 -5.93
CA VAL A 149 -8.98 -13.81 -7.14
C VAL A 149 -10.30 -13.12 -7.51
N VAL A 150 -10.27 -11.80 -7.56
CA VAL A 150 -11.35 -10.97 -8.10
C VAL A 150 -11.00 -10.59 -9.54
N ARG A 151 -11.91 -10.87 -10.44
CA ARG A 151 -11.84 -10.53 -11.86
C ARG A 151 -12.55 -9.19 -12.13
N GLU A 152 -12.28 -8.63 -13.31
CA GLU A 152 -12.95 -7.41 -13.77
C GLU A 152 -12.66 -6.16 -12.90
N ILE A 153 -11.46 -6.08 -12.34
CA ILE A 153 -11.00 -4.83 -11.74
C ILE A 153 -10.65 -3.88 -12.89
N ARG A 154 -11.38 -2.77 -12.99
CA ARG A 154 -11.22 -1.76 -14.04
C ARG A 154 -10.28 -0.66 -13.57
N ILE A 155 -9.16 -0.52 -14.26
CA ILE A 155 -8.20 0.56 -14.04
C ILE A 155 -8.75 1.82 -14.71
N ARG A 156 -8.64 2.95 -14.03
CA ARG A 156 -9.06 4.26 -14.57
C ARG A 156 -8.15 4.64 -15.75
N PRO A 157 -8.72 4.97 -16.92
CA PRO A 157 -7.94 5.46 -18.05
C PRO A 157 -7.14 6.72 -17.70
N GLY A 158 -5.87 6.73 -18.11
CA GLY A 158 -4.95 7.83 -17.81
C GLY A 158 -4.44 7.87 -16.37
N SER A 159 -4.70 6.83 -15.57
CA SER A 159 -4.10 6.71 -14.24
C SER A 159 -2.63 6.33 -14.31
N TYR A 160 -1.87 6.68 -13.28
CA TYR A 160 -0.48 6.24 -13.16
C TYR A 160 -0.40 4.71 -13.02
N LEU A 161 -1.36 4.13 -12.28
CA LEU A 161 -1.49 2.67 -12.17
C LEU A 161 -1.60 1.98 -13.55
N GLN A 162 -2.31 2.57 -14.52
CA GLN A 162 -2.46 2.02 -15.87
C GLN A 162 -1.12 1.81 -16.57
N THR A 163 -0.12 2.64 -16.30
CA THR A 163 1.18 2.55 -16.96
C THR A 163 1.94 1.25 -16.66
N PHE A 164 1.59 0.56 -15.58
CA PHE A 164 2.25 -0.69 -15.15
C PHE A 164 1.54 -1.95 -15.65
N TYR A 165 0.28 -1.82 -16.06
CA TYR A 165 -0.50 -2.95 -16.54
C TYR A 165 -0.69 -2.84 -18.07
N SER A 166 -0.59 -3.97 -18.76
CA SER A 166 -0.83 -4.05 -20.21
C SER A 166 -2.32 -4.09 -20.58
N LYS A 167 -3.21 -4.02 -19.60
CA LYS A 167 -4.67 -4.19 -19.74
C LYS A 167 -5.40 -3.21 -18.86
N ASP A 168 -6.57 -2.74 -19.31
CA ASP A 168 -7.46 -1.86 -18.54
C ASP A 168 -8.33 -2.62 -17.55
N VAL A 169 -8.52 -3.92 -17.77
CA VAL A 169 -9.24 -4.83 -16.89
C VAL A 169 -8.28 -5.92 -16.42
N ILE A 170 -8.14 -6.05 -15.12
CA ILE A 170 -7.18 -6.94 -14.47
C ILE A 170 -7.85 -7.91 -13.49
N GLU A 171 -7.11 -8.93 -13.11
CA GLU A 171 -7.47 -9.88 -12.05
C GLU A 171 -6.43 -9.75 -10.94
N GLU A 172 -6.89 -9.60 -9.69
CA GLU A 172 -6.02 -9.45 -8.53
C GLU A 172 -6.48 -10.28 -7.35
N GLU A 173 -5.56 -10.61 -6.47
CA GLU A 173 -5.83 -11.43 -5.30
C GLU A 173 -6.08 -10.58 -4.06
N PHE A 174 -7.09 -10.96 -3.29
CA PHE A 174 -7.55 -10.28 -2.07
C PHE A 174 -7.55 -11.23 -0.87
N PHE A 175 -7.38 -10.63 0.31
CA PHE A 175 -7.59 -11.30 1.58
C PHE A 175 -7.95 -10.25 2.64
N CYS A 176 -9.18 -9.69 2.56
CA CYS A 176 -9.63 -8.53 3.32
C CYS A 176 -11.06 -8.72 3.87
N ASN A 177 -11.33 -8.13 5.05
CA ASN A 177 -12.68 -8.02 5.62
C ASN A 177 -13.26 -6.61 5.54
N PHE A 178 -12.42 -5.62 5.26
CA PHE A 178 -12.78 -4.20 5.26
C PHE A 178 -12.37 -3.54 3.95
N GLU A 179 -13.11 -2.51 3.55
CA GLU A 179 -12.90 -1.73 2.33
C GLU A 179 -13.21 -0.25 2.55
N LEU A 180 -12.85 0.61 1.61
CA LEU A 180 -13.24 2.01 1.65
C LEU A 180 -14.77 2.11 1.65
N ASN A 181 -15.31 2.79 2.67
CA ASN A 181 -16.73 3.05 2.78
C ASN A 181 -17.19 3.94 1.60
N PRO A 182 -18.18 3.50 0.79
CA PRO A 182 -18.65 4.27 -0.36
C PRO A 182 -19.05 5.71 -0.04
N ASP A 183 -19.60 5.95 1.15
CA ASP A 183 -20.01 7.28 1.60
C ASP A 183 -18.82 8.23 1.81
N TYR A 184 -17.60 7.71 1.86
CA TYR A 184 -16.36 8.44 2.11
C TYR A 184 -15.34 8.38 0.95
N GLU A 185 -15.74 7.91 -0.23
CA GLU A 185 -14.85 7.91 -1.41
C GLU A 185 -14.30 9.30 -1.74
N TRP A 186 -15.10 10.33 -1.53
CA TRP A 186 -14.73 11.73 -1.74
C TRP A 186 -13.49 12.15 -0.94
N CYS A 187 -13.25 11.52 0.24
CA CYS A 187 -12.11 11.88 1.09
C CYS A 187 -10.77 11.68 0.36
N SER A 188 -10.59 10.55 -0.32
CA SER A 188 -9.35 10.30 -1.06
C SER A 188 -9.19 11.28 -2.22
N ILE A 189 -10.28 11.57 -2.94
CA ILE A 189 -10.28 12.47 -4.09
C ILE A 189 -9.93 13.90 -3.67
N GLU A 190 -10.60 14.44 -2.65
CA GLU A 190 -10.35 15.80 -2.16
C GLU A 190 -8.97 15.94 -1.49
N ALA A 191 -8.44 14.86 -0.91
CA ALA A 191 -7.08 14.83 -0.40
C ALA A 191 -6.00 14.76 -1.50
N GLY A 192 -6.38 14.70 -2.79
CA GLY A 192 -5.44 14.63 -3.91
C GLY A 192 -5.03 13.21 -4.32
N PHE A 193 -5.78 12.20 -3.85
CA PHE A 193 -5.57 10.78 -4.17
C PHE A 193 -6.76 10.21 -4.95
N PRO A 194 -6.87 10.50 -6.26
CA PRO A 194 -7.95 10.01 -7.09
C PRO A 194 -8.00 8.48 -7.13
N ILE A 195 -9.21 7.96 -7.36
CA ILE A 195 -9.44 6.54 -7.52
C ILE A 195 -8.74 6.05 -8.80
N ALA A 196 -7.87 5.05 -8.66
CA ALA A 196 -7.09 4.47 -9.73
C ALA A 196 -7.72 3.19 -10.31
N ALA A 197 -8.46 2.43 -9.48
CA ALA A 197 -9.15 1.23 -9.95
C ALA A 197 -10.42 0.94 -9.13
N ARG A 198 -11.40 0.33 -9.82
CA ARG A 198 -12.66 -0.10 -9.23
C ARG A 198 -12.92 -1.59 -9.49
N GLY A 199 -13.59 -2.23 -8.57
CA GLY A 199 -14.10 -3.59 -8.70
C GLY A 199 -15.34 -3.69 -9.59
N PRO A 200 -15.87 -4.92 -9.77
CA PRO A 200 -17.00 -5.17 -10.67
C PRO A 200 -18.29 -4.45 -10.27
N GLU A 201 -18.54 -4.25 -8.97
CA GLU A 201 -19.73 -3.55 -8.44
C GLU A 201 -19.47 -2.03 -8.25
N GLY A 202 -18.30 -1.53 -8.70
CA GLY A 202 -17.93 -0.11 -8.60
C GLY A 202 -17.12 0.25 -7.36
N GLU A 203 -16.84 -0.69 -6.47
CA GLU A 203 -16.10 -0.48 -5.23
C GLU A 203 -14.66 -0.02 -5.49
N VAL A 204 -14.13 0.84 -4.65
CA VAL A 204 -12.75 1.33 -4.78
C VAL A 204 -11.76 0.21 -4.47
N ARG A 205 -10.83 -0.04 -5.38
CA ARG A 205 -9.79 -1.07 -5.24
C ARG A 205 -8.38 -0.51 -5.26
N ALA A 206 -8.20 0.72 -5.75
CA ALA A 206 -6.92 1.42 -5.67
C ALA A 206 -7.11 2.94 -5.70
N ILE A 207 -6.21 3.65 -5.03
CA ILE A 207 -6.00 5.09 -5.10
C ILE A 207 -4.55 5.37 -5.44
N GLU A 208 -4.27 6.53 -6.01
CA GLU A 208 -2.93 6.96 -6.37
C GLU A 208 -2.76 8.47 -6.20
N SER A 209 -1.53 8.94 -6.09
CA SER A 209 -1.24 10.37 -6.21
C SER A 209 -0.55 10.67 -7.53
N PRO A 210 -1.13 11.52 -8.38
CA PRO A 210 -0.51 11.90 -9.65
C PRO A 210 0.64 12.90 -9.48
N THR A 211 0.81 13.47 -8.29
CA THR A 211 1.81 14.51 -8.00
C THR A 211 3.03 13.98 -7.27
N HIS A 212 2.97 12.75 -6.76
CA HIS A 212 4.10 12.09 -6.11
C HIS A 212 4.89 11.24 -7.12
N ARG A 213 6.20 11.08 -6.88
CA ARG A 213 7.05 10.20 -7.71
C ARG A 213 6.54 8.75 -7.79
N PHE A 214 6.01 8.25 -6.71
CA PHE A 214 5.29 6.98 -6.63
C PHE A 214 4.50 6.93 -5.32
N PHE A 215 3.19 7.06 -5.38
CA PHE A 215 2.31 6.83 -4.23
C PHE A 215 1.05 6.11 -4.73
N ILE A 216 1.00 4.80 -4.47
CA ILE A 216 -0.11 3.95 -4.86
C ILE A 216 -0.53 3.12 -3.66
N ALA A 217 -1.84 3.04 -3.43
CA ALA A 217 -2.39 2.15 -2.43
C ALA A 217 -3.50 1.29 -3.04
N THR A 218 -3.46 -0.03 -2.78
CA THR A 218 -4.38 -1.01 -3.34
C THR A 218 -5.01 -1.87 -2.26
N LEU A 219 -6.30 -2.14 -2.36
CA LEU A 219 -6.95 -3.08 -1.46
C LEU A 219 -6.56 -4.53 -1.80
N PHE A 220 -6.26 -4.79 -3.07
CA PHE A 220 -5.68 -6.07 -3.49
C PHE A 220 -4.21 -6.21 -3.06
N GLN A 221 -3.74 -7.44 -3.07
CA GLN A 221 -2.43 -7.82 -2.55
C GLN A 221 -1.54 -8.37 -3.67
N PRO A 222 -0.82 -7.50 -4.43
CA PRO A 222 -0.02 -7.88 -5.58
C PRO A 222 1.09 -8.91 -5.25
N GLN A 223 1.56 -8.92 -4.01
CA GLN A 223 2.56 -9.88 -3.55
C GLN A 223 2.07 -11.33 -3.59
N LEU A 224 0.76 -11.57 -3.45
CA LEU A 224 0.21 -12.94 -3.44
C LEU A 224 0.27 -13.62 -4.81
N SER A 225 0.22 -12.83 -5.89
CA SER A 225 0.28 -13.34 -7.27
C SER A 225 1.68 -13.24 -7.89
N SER A 226 2.64 -12.59 -7.21
CA SER A 226 4.03 -12.46 -7.68
C SER A 226 4.77 -13.81 -7.65
N LYS A 227 5.51 -14.11 -8.72
CA LYS A 227 6.30 -15.36 -8.85
C LYS A 227 7.68 -15.06 -9.45
N PRO A 228 8.71 -15.90 -9.21
CA PRO A 228 10.05 -15.67 -9.75
C PRO A 228 10.09 -15.46 -11.28
N ARG A 229 9.30 -16.23 -12.02
CA ARG A 229 9.23 -16.14 -13.50
C ARG A 229 8.20 -15.12 -14.01
N LYS A 230 7.37 -14.58 -13.11
CA LYS A 230 6.33 -13.59 -13.41
C LYS A 230 6.18 -12.66 -12.22
N PRO A 231 7.17 -11.80 -11.94
CA PRO A 231 7.06 -10.82 -10.88
C PRO A 231 5.89 -9.87 -11.16
N HIS A 232 5.24 -9.43 -10.10
CA HIS A 232 4.07 -8.57 -10.23
C HIS A 232 4.45 -7.17 -10.75
N PRO A 233 3.77 -6.62 -11.77
CA PRO A 233 4.17 -5.37 -12.42
C PRO A 233 4.18 -4.17 -11.46
N LEU A 234 3.21 -4.08 -10.55
CA LEU A 234 3.15 -3.00 -9.57
C LEU A 234 4.32 -3.05 -8.58
N VAL A 235 4.76 -4.25 -8.18
CA VAL A 235 5.92 -4.40 -7.28
C VAL A 235 7.21 -4.06 -8.02
N ILE A 236 7.35 -4.44 -9.30
CA ILE A 236 8.47 -4.02 -10.14
C ILE A 236 8.54 -2.49 -10.22
N ALA A 237 7.41 -1.83 -10.50
CA ALA A 237 7.33 -0.38 -10.60
C ALA A 237 7.71 0.33 -9.30
N PHE A 238 7.23 -0.20 -8.15
CA PHE A 238 7.58 0.32 -6.84
C PHE A 238 9.09 0.23 -6.55
N VAL A 239 9.69 -0.95 -6.77
CA VAL A 239 11.14 -1.16 -6.55
C VAL A 239 11.97 -0.28 -7.49
N GLN A 240 11.52 -0.10 -8.75
CA GLN A 240 12.18 0.82 -9.69
C GLN A 240 12.13 2.27 -9.20
N ALA A 241 10.96 2.73 -8.75
CA ALA A 241 10.81 4.08 -8.20
C ALA A 241 11.68 4.31 -6.95
N ALA A 242 11.79 3.30 -6.09
CA ALA A 242 12.67 3.35 -4.93
C ALA A 242 14.15 3.41 -5.35
N ALA A 243 14.56 2.64 -6.36
CA ALA A 243 15.92 2.67 -6.89
C ALA A 243 16.27 4.04 -7.49
N ASP A 244 15.36 4.62 -8.26
CA ASP A 244 15.54 5.95 -8.86
C ASP A 244 15.69 7.04 -7.79
N TRP A 245 14.87 6.94 -6.74
CA TRP A 245 14.96 7.85 -5.60
C TRP A 245 16.26 7.68 -4.80
N GLY A 246 16.68 6.43 -4.53
CA GLY A 246 17.92 6.14 -3.84
C GLY A 246 19.14 6.73 -4.55
N ARG A 247 19.20 6.61 -5.89
CA ARG A 247 20.25 7.25 -6.71
C ARG A 247 20.24 8.77 -6.57
N LYS A 248 19.07 9.40 -6.67
CA LYS A 248 18.93 10.84 -6.52
C LYS A 248 19.40 11.33 -5.15
N LYS A 249 19.05 10.63 -4.06
CA LYS A 249 19.52 10.99 -2.71
C LYS A 249 21.04 10.98 -2.60
N LEU A 250 21.69 10.00 -3.25
CA LEU A 250 23.15 9.91 -3.27
C LEU A 250 23.78 11.06 -4.05
N ASP A 251 23.25 11.40 -5.22
CA ASP A 251 23.75 12.50 -6.03
C ASP A 251 23.63 13.85 -5.30
N ASP A 252 22.49 14.11 -4.66
CA ASP A 252 22.26 15.33 -3.89
C ASP A 252 23.22 15.42 -2.66
N SER A 253 23.55 14.29 -2.01
CA SER A 253 24.46 14.24 -0.87
C SER A 253 25.95 14.45 -1.22
N VAL A 254 26.34 14.29 -2.49
CA VAL A 254 27.71 14.50 -2.98
C VAL A 254 27.94 15.97 -3.35
N LEU A 255 26.85 16.76 -3.51
CA LEU A 255 26.89 18.16 -3.90
C LEU A 255 26.88 19.13 -2.72
N GLU A 256 26.63 18.63 -1.50
CA GLU A 256 26.70 19.37 -0.23
C GLU A 256 28.07 19.16 0.46
#